data_4e90c28a33a9bb6e0f0b7d3c5b0d574f
#
_entry.id   4e90c28a33a9bb6e0f0b7d3c5b0d574f
#
_cell.length_a   1.000
_cell.length_b   1.000
_cell.length_c   1.000
_cell.angle_alpha   90.00
_cell.angle_beta   90.00
_cell.angle_gamma   90.00
#
_symmetry.space_group_name_H-M   'P 1'
#
loop_
_entity.id
_entity.type
_entity.pdbx_description
1 polymer ?
#
loop_
_entity_poly.entity_id
_entity_poly.type
_entity_poly.pdbx_seq_one_letter_code
_entity_poly.pdbx_strand_id
1 'polypeptide(L)'
;RQGWRGAVARLSGAAADEFRRRADQRYGAEPPAEARLYLGLVDSVAGGVAQVRVGKGTYTLPAAGMAWAVPYSLKDSTNGRTLTSTVGVLHAGDVIWVRNAHRSQLRRFSDFTYDEKSEVQWLPPYNENKLAHQPAGRVELALEQTPRVQGAIFSYDHTSGYVLAMIGGDDYDRSEFNRVTQACRQPGSSYKPIYYSLALDRGYGFSSLLNDLPRAEVDPITGEVWTPTNLNNTVEYQVTLEYALIWSKNVPSVQLLKLMGPRDVEAWARRLGITTPIIPDQALALGASCSRIDEMTRAFSAFARNGVLVDPVSIRRVRDRSGRILEDNTWIGDPMGRPEDRLDQLVMTAGKKSNPVISPRTAWLTSTLLRHVVTRGHAPALRNASIMAAGKTGTSSATMDVWFIGYTSRWMTTAWVGDDLRQRPLGAKDAAFMITVPMFGRYINEVTVGQPLKEIPWERPPGVKPNDTGGKVRTTLEEVVGDGKAPIAKPKPKPKPPMPATAPRPDSAGRPSPPLRLVSPRLPPHTKSHHPTRSRPHRRHR
;
A
#
# COMPACT_ATOMS: atom_id res chain seq x y z
N ARG A 1 2.13 8.61 9.23
CA ARG A 1 2.32 9.13 10.61
C ARG A 1 0.98 9.57 11.15
N GLN A 2 0.41 8.79 12.09
CA GLN A 2 -0.94 9.04 12.61
C GLN A 2 -0.97 9.91 13.86
N GLY A 3 0.11 10.62 14.16
CA GLY A 3 0.24 11.46 15.34
C GLY A 3 0.32 10.67 16.66
N TRP A 4 0.71 11.35 17.70
CA TRP A 4 0.77 10.81 19.05
C TRP A 4 -0.64 10.71 19.66
N ARG A 5 -0.94 9.58 20.25
CA ARG A 5 -2.26 9.29 20.85
C ARG A 5 -2.25 9.26 22.37
N GLY A 6 -1.12 9.61 22.98
CA GLY A 6 -0.93 9.55 24.42
C GLY A 6 -0.27 8.27 24.91
N ALA A 7 0.06 8.25 26.18
CA ALA A 7 0.59 7.08 26.87
C ALA A 7 -0.45 5.93 26.88
N VAL A 8 0.02 4.69 26.99
CA VAL A 8 -0.81 3.50 27.14
C VAL A 8 -1.64 3.59 28.43
N ALA A 9 -1.01 4.07 29.48
CA ALA A 9 -1.63 4.33 30.79
C ALA A 9 -0.82 5.40 31.52
N ARG A 10 -1.40 6.00 32.56
CA ARG A 10 -0.66 6.80 33.54
C ARG A 10 -0.86 6.18 34.91
N LEU A 11 0.23 5.79 35.55
CA LEU A 11 0.26 5.05 36.81
C LEU A 11 0.91 5.89 37.92
N SER A 12 0.46 5.70 39.16
CA SER A 12 1.04 6.31 40.34
C SER A 12 0.96 5.36 41.52
N GLY A 13 1.75 5.58 42.57
CA GLY A 13 1.73 4.79 43.79
C GLY A 13 1.84 3.28 43.55
N ALA A 14 1.04 2.49 44.24
CA ALA A 14 1.08 1.02 44.17
C ALA A 14 0.95 0.44 42.76
N ALA A 15 0.19 1.08 41.87
CA ALA A 15 0.05 0.63 40.48
C ALA A 15 1.36 0.79 39.68
N ALA A 16 2.09 1.88 39.92
CA ALA A 16 3.41 2.08 39.31
C ALA A 16 4.44 1.08 39.85
N ASP A 17 4.38 0.77 41.15
CA ASP A 17 5.28 -0.21 41.78
C ASP A 17 5.00 -1.64 41.28
N GLU A 18 3.74 -1.99 41.09
CA GLU A 18 3.35 -3.27 40.51
C GLU A 18 3.83 -3.37 39.06
N PHE A 19 3.69 -2.30 38.27
CA PHE A 19 4.22 -2.26 36.89
C PHE A 19 5.74 -2.47 36.88
N ARG A 20 6.47 -1.77 37.77
CA ARG A 20 7.94 -1.94 37.90
C ARG A 20 8.32 -3.39 38.18
N ARG A 21 7.68 -4.04 39.17
CA ARG A 21 7.94 -5.45 39.47
C ARG A 21 7.71 -6.38 38.28
N ARG A 22 6.60 -6.22 37.56
CA ARG A 22 6.30 -7.03 36.37
C ARG A 22 7.27 -6.77 35.22
N ALA A 23 7.65 -5.51 35.01
CA ALA A 23 8.63 -5.14 33.99
C ALA A 23 10.00 -5.71 34.32
N ASP A 24 10.41 -5.67 35.60
CA ASP A 24 11.68 -6.26 36.08
C ASP A 24 11.73 -7.77 35.86
N GLN A 25 10.62 -8.48 36.13
CA GLN A 25 10.49 -9.90 35.85
C GLN A 25 10.53 -10.23 34.36
N ARG A 26 9.86 -9.41 33.54
CA ARG A 26 9.71 -9.65 32.11
C ARG A 26 10.95 -9.31 31.28
N TYR A 27 11.64 -8.24 31.62
CA TYR A 27 12.73 -7.67 30.81
C TYR A 27 14.11 -7.80 31.46
N GLY A 28 14.16 -8.04 32.76
CA GLY A 28 15.43 -8.22 33.47
C GLY A 28 16.28 -6.94 33.56
N ALA A 29 17.60 -7.13 33.64
CA ALA A 29 18.59 -6.05 33.77
C ALA A 29 19.30 -5.73 32.43
N GLU A 30 19.09 -6.54 31.40
CA GLU A 30 19.77 -6.32 30.12
C GLU A 30 19.24 -5.08 29.40
N PRO A 31 20.10 -4.36 28.68
CA PRO A 31 19.69 -3.20 27.89
C PRO A 31 18.67 -3.61 26.81
N PRO A 32 17.72 -2.71 26.46
CA PRO A 32 16.77 -2.98 25.39
C PRO A 32 17.46 -3.33 24.07
N ALA A 33 17.06 -4.47 23.46
CA ALA A 33 17.55 -4.89 22.17
C ALA A 33 16.95 -4.04 21.03
N GLU A 34 17.68 -3.88 19.92
CA GLU A 34 17.35 -2.98 18.81
C GLU A 34 16.05 -3.32 18.08
N ALA A 35 15.73 -4.59 17.93
CA ALA A 35 14.60 -5.06 17.14
C ALA A 35 13.33 -5.32 17.96
N ARG A 36 13.34 -5.02 19.27
CA ARG A 36 12.25 -5.36 20.18
C ARG A 36 11.57 -4.13 20.76
N LEU A 37 10.24 -4.23 20.96
CA LEU A 37 9.43 -3.23 21.66
C LEU A 37 9.34 -3.57 23.14
N TYR A 38 9.39 -2.53 23.96
CA TYR A 38 9.29 -2.62 25.42
C TYR A 38 8.25 -1.65 25.93
N LEU A 39 7.54 -2.02 26.98
CA LEU A 39 6.77 -1.08 27.78
C LEU A 39 7.70 -0.46 28.82
N GLY A 40 7.84 0.85 28.77
CA GLY A 40 8.62 1.62 29.71
C GLY A 40 7.76 2.53 30.56
N LEU A 41 8.15 2.75 31.81
CA LEU A 41 7.55 3.73 32.72
C LEU A 41 8.38 5.00 32.70
N VAL A 42 7.76 6.14 32.45
CA VAL A 42 8.42 7.45 32.54
C VAL A 42 8.61 7.81 34.03
N ASP A 43 9.84 7.82 34.48
CA ASP A 43 10.18 8.19 35.87
C ASP A 43 10.20 9.72 36.04
N SER A 44 10.76 10.43 35.06
CA SER A 44 10.83 11.90 35.10
C SER A 44 10.95 12.51 33.70
N VAL A 45 10.58 13.79 33.59
CA VAL A 45 10.75 14.60 32.38
C VAL A 45 11.38 15.93 32.79
N ALA A 46 12.59 16.19 32.32
CA ALA A 46 13.33 17.41 32.62
C ALA A 46 14.25 17.81 31.45
N GLY A 47 14.43 19.11 31.23
CA GLY A 47 15.37 19.61 30.21
C GLY A 47 15.08 19.13 28.78
N GLY A 48 13.83 18.84 28.45
CA GLY A 48 13.46 18.35 27.12
C GLY A 48 13.74 16.85 26.89
N VAL A 49 14.04 16.10 27.94
CA VAL A 49 14.38 14.67 27.91
C VAL A 49 13.55 13.92 28.92
N ALA A 50 13.10 12.72 28.60
CA ALA A 50 12.44 11.83 29.54
C ALA A 50 13.39 10.72 30.01
N GLN A 51 13.35 10.39 31.29
CA GLN A 51 13.97 9.20 31.85
C GLN A 51 12.92 8.09 31.89
N VAL A 52 13.20 6.98 31.25
CA VAL A 52 12.25 5.88 31.08
C VAL A 52 12.84 4.59 31.62
N ARG A 53 12.14 3.98 32.57
CA ARG A 53 12.51 2.69 33.13
C ARG A 53 11.99 1.55 32.27
N VAL A 54 12.91 0.66 31.84
CA VAL A 54 12.59 -0.59 31.13
C VAL A 54 13.28 -1.73 31.87
N GLY A 55 12.49 -2.64 32.46
CA GLY A 55 13.03 -3.62 33.38
C GLY A 55 13.76 -2.94 34.54
N LYS A 56 14.91 -3.46 34.92
CA LYS A 56 15.73 -2.91 36.02
C LYS A 56 16.57 -1.67 35.61
N GLY A 57 16.63 -1.34 34.30
CA GLY A 57 17.41 -0.22 33.79
C GLY A 57 16.57 1.05 33.57
N THR A 58 17.21 2.22 33.72
CA THR A 58 16.64 3.51 33.33
C THR A 58 17.43 4.09 32.17
N TYR A 59 16.72 4.51 31.13
CA TYR A 59 17.28 4.93 29.84
C TYR A 59 16.73 6.29 29.43
N THR A 60 17.48 6.99 28.59
CA THR A 60 17.13 8.31 28.13
C THR A 60 16.28 8.24 26.85
N LEU A 61 15.16 8.97 26.85
CA LEU A 61 14.35 9.24 25.66
C LEU A 61 14.48 10.72 25.31
N PRO A 62 15.32 11.08 24.33
CA PRO A 62 15.48 12.46 23.89
C PRO A 62 14.31 12.89 22.99
N ALA A 63 14.11 14.21 22.81
CA ALA A 63 13.11 14.75 21.90
C ALA A 63 13.27 14.22 20.46
N ALA A 64 14.51 14.00 20.00
CA ALA A 64 14.80 13.39 18.71
C ALA A 64 14.22 11.98 18.57
N GLY A 65 14.19 11.20 19.65
CA GLY A 65 13.59 9.86 19.68
C GLY A 65 12.06 9.86 19.63
N MET A 66 11.41 11.01 19.78
CA MET A 66 9.97 11.18 19.70
C MET A 66 9.53 12.36 18.82
N ALA A 67 10.37 12.82 17.92
CA ALA A 67 10.13 13.98 17.07
C ALA A 67 8.81 13.90 16.28
N TRP A 68 8.33 12.69 15.96
CA TRP A 68 7.08 12.43 15.28
C TRP A 68 5.83 12.56 16.17
N ALA A 69 5.98 12.63 17.49
CA ALA A 69 4.88 12.50 18.46
C ALA A 69 4.07 13.80 18.64
N VAL A 70 3.68 14.42 17.55
CA VAL A 70 2.74 15.55 17.50
C VAL A 70 1.30 15.05 17.38
N PRO A 71 0.29 15.78 17.86
CA PRO A 71 -1.10 15.41 17.67
C PRO A 71 -1.44 15.26 16.19
N TYR A 72 -2.25 14.25 15.85
CA TYR A 72 -2.71 14.02 14.49
C TYR A 72 -3.66 15.15 14.05
N SER A 73 -3.40 15.69 12.86
CA SER A 73 -4.29 16.66 12.21
C SER A 73 -4.85 16.05 10.91
N LEU A 74 -6.17 16.05 10.78
CA LEU A 74 -6.84 15.65 9.52
C LEU A 74 -6.55 16.62 8.37
N LYS A 75 -6.25 17.90 8.67
CA LYS A 75 -5.93 18.92 7.67
C LYS A 75 -4.48 18.79 7.18
N ASP A 76 -3.57 18.46 8.10
CA ASP A 76 -2.15 18.32 7.83
C ASP A 76 -1.78 16.85 7.90
N SER A 77 -1.95 16.15 6.82
CA SER A 77 -1.67 14.72 6.71
C SER A 77 -0.23 14.33 7.00
N THR A 78 0.70 15.25 6.78
CA THR A 78 2.05 15.16 7.31
C THR A 78 2.11 16.09 8.52
N ASN A 79 2.34 15.57 9.70
CA ASN A 79 2.67 16.36 10.88
C ASN A 79 3.97 17.15 10.57
N GLY A 80 3.84 18.23 9.82
CA GLY A 80 4.96 19.08 9.41
C GLY A 80 5.66 19.78 10.58
N ARG A 81 5.21 19.51 11.81
CA ARG A 81 5.86 19.96 13.04
C ARG A 81 6.56 18.76 13.67
N THR A 82 7.81 18.94 13.99
CA THR A 82 8.59 18.01 14.81
C THR A 82 8.63 18.51 16.24
N LEU A 83 8.52 17.60 17.21
CA LEU A 83 8.72 17.94 18.59
C LEU A 83 10.21 18.22 18.85
N THR A 84 10.46 19.29 19.56
CA THR A 84 11.80 19.69 20.00
C THR A 84 12.01 19.44 21.50
N SER A 85 10.95 19.03 22.22
CA SER A 85 10.98 18.78 23.66
C SER A 85 9.99 17.67 24.02
N THR A 86 10.31 16.89 25.05
CA THR A 86 9.40 15.90 25.66
C THR A 86 8.43 16.53 26.65
N VAL A 87 8.70 17.77 27.08
CA VAL A 87 7.89 18.52 28.04
C VAL A 87 6.49 18.78 27.48
N GLY A 88 5.45 18.54 28.28
CA GLY A 88 4.05 18.72 27.91
C GLY A 88 3.47 17.59 27.03
N VAL A 89 4.31 16.63 26.59
CA VAL A 89 3.90 15.46 25.81
C VAL A 89 3.92 14.20 26.65
N LEU A 90 4.97 14.04 27.46
CA LEU A 90 5.14 12.95 28.44
C LEU A 90 5.15 13.51 29.86
N HIS A 91 4.71 12.69 30.80
CA HIS A 91 4.65 13.01 32.22
C HIS A 91 5.17 11.82 33.02
N ALA A 92 5.67 12.10 34.23
CA ALA A 92 6.02 11.03 35.16
C ALA A 92 4.81 10.11 35.40
N GLY A 93 5.06 8.82 35.44
CA GLY A 93 4.05 7.79 35.53
C GLY A 93 3.42 7.34 34.21
N ASP A 94 3.74 7.96 33.08
CA ASP A 94 3.28 7.49 31.79
C ASP A 94 3.92 6.14 31.44
N VAL A 95 3.09 5.18 31.05
CA VAL A 95 3.54 3.91 30.45
C VAL A 95 3.51 4.08 28.93
N ILE A 96 4.65 3.89 28.31
CA ILE A 96 4.85 4.13 26.87
C ILE A 96 5.55 2.97 26.20
N TRP A 97 5.26 2.76 24.91
CA TRP A 97 6.05 1.86 24.10
C TRP A 97 7.35 2.53 23.69
N VAL A 98 8.46 1.82 23.86
CA VAL A 98 9.79 2.28 23.48
C VAL A 98 10.59 1.15 22.83
N ARG A 99 11.59 1.52 22.06
CA ARG A 99 12.63 0.63 21.55
C ARG A 99 14.00 1.27 21.68
N ASN A 100 15.05 0.47 21.56
CA ASN A 100 16.40 0.98 21.43
C ASN A 100 16.50 1.81 20.14
N ALA A 101 16.96 3.06 20.26
CA ALA A 101 17.13 3.99 19.16
C ALA A 101 18.48 3.77 18.47
N HIS A 102 18.65 2.67 17.73
CA HIS A 102 19.86 2.50 16.94
C HIS A 102 19.94 3.53 15.81
N ARG A 103 21.15 4.01 15.52
CA ARG A 103 21.44 5.07 14.54
C ARG A 103 20.78 4.88 13.17
N SER A 104 20.77 3.65 12.65
CA SER A 104 20.19 3.32 11.34
C SER A 104 18.65 3.41 11.30
N GLN A 105 17.98 3.30 12.44
CA GLN A 105 16.52 3.27 12.54
C GLN A 105 15.91 4.66 12.80
N LEU A 106 16.63 5.57 13.44
CA LEU A 106 16.23 6.98 13.55
C LEU A 106 16.21 7.69 12.19
N ARG A 107 17.00 7.21 11.22
CA ARG A 107 17.04 7.69 9.84
C ARG A 107 15.76 7.47 9.03
N ARG A 108 14.87 6.56 9.45
CA ARG A 108 13.87 5.99 8.52
C ARG A 108 12.62 6.82 8.32
N PHE A 109 12.33 7.83 9.15
CA PHE A 109 11.05 8.54 9.06
C PHE A 109 11.14 10.06 9.02
N SER A 110 12.29 10.66 9.32
CA SER A 110 12.49 12.11 9.25
C SER A 110 13.01 12.63 7.92
N ASP A 111 13.39 11.74 7.00
CA ASP A 111 14.22 12.06 5.84
C ASP A 111 13.41 12.44 4.59
N PHE A 112 12.11 12.65 4.72
CA PHE A 112 11.26 13.08 3.61
C PHE A 112 10.63 14.42 3.91
N THR A 113 11.17 15.49 3.36
CA THR A 113 10.46 16.76 3.19
C THR A 113 9.85 16.80 1.81
N TYR A 114 8.56 17.11 1.74
CA TYR A 114 7.89 17.45 0.49
C TYR A 114 8.03 18.96 0.28
N ASP A 115 8.70 19.35 -0.79
CA ASP A 115 8.70 20.71 -1.29
C ASP A 115 7.64 20.80 -2.39
N GLU A 116 6.69 21.74 -2.28
CA GLU A 116 5.63 21.93 -3.28
C GLU A 116 6.16 22.37 -4.65
N LYS A 117 7.41 22.83 -4.73
CA LYS A 117 8.06 23.29 -5.96
C LYS A 117 9.04 22.29 -6.57
N SER A 118 9.47 21.30 -5.84
CA SER A 118 10.34 20.24 -6.32
C SER A 118 9.74 18.89 -6.04
N GLU A 119 9.66 18.05 -7.06
CA GLU A 119 9.33 16.65 -6.93
C GLU A 119 10.28 16.02 -5.91
N VAL A 120 9.78 15.60 -4.76
CA VAL A 120 10.44 14.89 -3.67
C VAL A 120 11.98 15.04 -3.67
N GLN A 121 12.48 16.05 -3.03
CA GLN A 121 13.90 16.09 -2.72
C GLN A 121 14.19 15.13 -1.57
N TRP A 122 15.10 14.19 -1.82
CA TRP A 122 15.74 13.45 -0.77
C TRP A 122 16.52 14.46 0.06
N LEU A 123 16.23 14.54 1.35
CA LEU A 123 17.14 15.25 2.25
C LEU A 123 18.54 14.65 2.09
N PRO A 124 19.58 15.49 2.06
CA PRO A 124 20.95 14.98 2.07
C PRO A 124 21.09 13.98 3.19
N PRO A 125 21.94 12.96 3.03
CA PRO A 125 22.15 11.96 4.05
C PRO A 125 22.35 12.66 5.38
N TYR A 126 21.54 12.28 6.37
CA TYR A 126 21.62 12.82 7.72
C TYR A 126 23.09 12.92 8.12
N ASN A 127 23.51 14.10 8.56
CA ASN A 127 24.90 14.34 8.92
C ASN A 127 25.30 13.40 10.05
N GLU A 128 25.93 12.28 9.69
CA GLU A 128 26.39 11.23 10.60
C GLU A 128 27.25 11.78 11.73
N ASN A 129 27.93 12.89 11.47
CA ASN A 129 28.81 13.56 12.44
C ASN A 129 28.04 14.17 13.62
N LYS A 130 26.77 14.49 13.51
CA LYS A 130 25.96 14.97 14.66
C LYS A 130 25.52 13.88 15.62
N LEU A 131 25.41 12.62 15.19
CA LEU A 131 25.16 11.46 16.05
C LEU A 131 26.44 10.69 16.40
N ALA A 132 27.58 11.02 15.76
CA ALA A 132 28.86 10.32 15.94
C ALA A 132 29.47 10.49 17.33
N HIS A 133 28.94 11.36 18.18
CA HIS A 133 29.50 11.68 19.49
C HIS A 133 28.78 10.98 20.66
N GLN A 134 27.97 9.95 20.40
CA GLN A 134 27.49 9.12 21.50
C GLN A 134 28.57 8.11 21.90
N PRO A 135 28.98 8.09 23.17
CA PRO A 135 29.93 7.08 23.64
C PRO A 135 29.39 5.68 23.37
N ALA A 136 30.25 4.79 22.92
CA ALA A 136 29.89 3.38 22.75
C ALA A 136 29.33 2.85 24.08
N GLY A 137 28.10 2.34 24.06
CA GLY A 137 27.44 1.75 25.22
C GLY A 137 26.26 2.53 25.81
N ARG A 138 25.96 3.76 25.38
CA ARG A 138 24.77 4.47 25.85
C ARG A 138 23.55 4.13 24.99
N VAL A 139 22.59 3.43 25.59
CA VAL A 139 21.31 3.13 24.96
C VAL A 139 20.39 4.35 25.10
N GLU A 140 19.98 4.92 23.97
CA GLU A 140 18.90 5.90 23.90
C GLU A 140 17.63 5.22 23.38
N LEU A 141 16.48 5.69 23.85
CA LEU A 141 15.20 5.14 23.44
C LEU A 141 14.56 6.00 22.36
N ALA A 142 13.77 5.35 21.50
CA ALA A 142 12.79 5.97 20.64
C ALA A 142 11.39 5.61 21.10
N LEU A 143 10.49 6.62 21.11
CA LEU A 143 9.08 6.44 21.41
C LEU A 143 8.42 5.68 20.26
N GLU A 144 7.60 4.72 20.63
CA GLU A 144 6.76 3.96 19.72
C GLU A 144 5.30 4.00 20.16
N GLN A 145 4.42 3.62 19.29
CA GLN A 145 3.02 3.36 19.64
C GLN A 145 2.49 2.23 18.75
N THR A 146 1.50 1.50 19.23
CA THR A 146 0.82 0.48 18.45
C THR A 146 0.27 1.10 17.17
N PRO A 147 0.68 0.65 15.98
CA PRO A 147 0.14 1.19 14.75
C PRO A 147 -1.37 0.92 14.64
N ARG A 148 -2.12 1.86 14.09
CA ARG A 148 -3.52 1.66 13.69
C ARG A 148 -3.62 1.22 12.25
N VAL A 149 -2.71 1.73 11.43
CA VAL A 149 -2.55 1.28 10.05
C VAL A 149 -1.81 -0.04 10.03
N GLN A 150 -2.16 -0.85 9.07
CA GLN A 150 -1.51 -2.10 8.77
C GLN A 150 -0.72 -2.00 7.48
N GLY A 151 0.31 -2.83 7.36
CA GLY A 151 1.11 -2.95 6.17
C GLY A 151 1.23 -4.40 5.73
N ALA A 152 1.39 -4.60 4.44
CA ALA A 152 1.67 -5.92 3.90
C ALA A 152 2.75 -5.83 2.81
N ILE A 153 3.60 -6.86 2.76
CA ILE A 153 4.52 -7.11 1.66
C ILE A 153 4.30 -8.54 1.19
N PHE A 154 4.11 -8.67 -0.12
CA PHE A 154 4.09 -9.96 -0.78
C PHE A 154 5.12 -9.97 -1.89
N SER A 155 6.04 -10.94 -1.87
CA SER A 155 7.11 -11.03 -2.84
C SER A 155 7.39 -12.48 -3.22
N TYR A 156 7.60 -12.72 -4.52
CA TYR A 156 8.00 -14.02 -5.03
C TYR A 156 8.91 -13.89 -6.26
N ASP A 157 9.72 -14.91 -6.49
CA ASP A 157 10.52 -15.04 -7.71
C ASP A 157 9.60 -15.43 -8.88
N HIS A 158 9.35 -14.52 -9.80
CA HIS A 158 8.45 -14.77 -10.92
C HIS A 158 9.05 -15.70 -12.00
N THR A 159 10.26 -16.23 -11.79
CA THR A 159 10.83 -17.29 -12.63
C THR A 159 10.44 -18.67 -12.11
N SER A 160 10.57 -18.88 -10.79
CA SER A 160 10.30 -20.17 -10.13
C SER A 160 8.91 -20.24 -9.49
N GLY A 161 8.26 -19.11 -9.26
CA GLY A 161 7.05 -18.99 -8.45
C GLY A 161 7.32 -18.93 -6.94
N TYR A 162 8.53 -19.19 -6.47
CA TYR A 162 8.81 -19.33 -5.03
C TYR A 162 8.54 -18.05 -4.27
N VAL A 163 7.66 -18.16 -3.26
CA VAL A 163 7.38 -17.08 -2.32
C VAL A 163 8.62 -16.80 -1.48
N LEU A 164 9.02 -15.55 -1.43
CA LEU A 164 10.21 -15.07 -0.73
C LEU A 164 9.84 -14.32 0.54
N ALA A 165 8.73 -13.57 0.49
CA ALA A 165 8.19 -12.88 1.64
C ALA A 165 6.67 -12.79 1.55
N MET A 166 6.01 -13.10 2.66
CA MET A 166 4.57 -12.92 2.85
C MET A 166 4.36 -12.35 4.24
N ILE A 167 4.28 -11.03 4.33
CA ILE A 167 4.04 -10.29 5.58
C ILE A 167 2.65 -9.70 5.46
N GLY A 168 1.71 -10.21 6.25
CA GLY A 168 0.29 -9.85 6.17
C GLY A 168 -0.17 -8.86 7.24
N GLY A 169 0.72 -8.40 8.11
CA GLY A 169 0.42 -7.47 9.20
C GLY A 169 1.64 -7.15 10.02
N ASP A 170 1.48 -6.35 11.06
CA ASP A 170 2.56 -5.86 11.91
C ASP A 170 2.91 -6.81 13.07
N ASP A 171 1.95 -7.63 13.53
CA ASP A 171 2.11 -8.50 14.67
C ASP A 171 1.13 -9.68 14.59
N TYR A 172 1.67 -10.91 14.49
CA TYR A 172 0.90 -12.15 14.39
C TYR A 172 0.14 -12.46 15.69
N ASP A 173 0.76 -12.22 16.85
CA ASP A 173 0.15 -12.50 18.16
C ASP A 173 -1.07 -11.59 18.43
N ARG A 174 -1.10 -10.40 17.80
CA ARG A 174 -2.26 -9.50 17.86
C ARG A 174 -3.33 -9.84 16.83
N SER A 175 -2.94 -10.29 15.66
CA SER A 175 -3.84 -10.59 14.55
C SER A 175 -3.23 -11.58 13.58
N GLU A 176 -3.79 -12.78 13.55
CA GLU A 176 -3.46 -13.83 12.60
C GLU A 176 -3.99 -13.53 11.18
N PHE A 177 -4.76 -12.44 11.02
CA PHE A 177 -5.36 -12.06 9.74
C PHE A 177 -4.28 -11.65 8.73
N ASN A 178 -4.06 -12.49 7.73
CA ASN A 178 -3.09 -12.25 6.67
C ASN A 178 -3.71 -11.40 5.55
N ARG A 179 -3.33 -10.14 5.50
CA ARG A 179 -3.89 -9.16 4.54
C ARG A 179 -3.46 -9.41 3.10
N VAL A 180 -2.45 -10.25 2.87
CA VAL A 180 -2.04 -10.63 1.51
C VAL A 180 -3.11 -11.49 0.85
N THR A 181 -3.64 -12.49 1.59
CA THR A 181 -4.51 -13.53 1.05
C THR A 181 -5.97 -13.41 1.48
N GLN A 182 -6.25 -12.69 2.57
CA GLN A 182 -7.59 -12.64 3.17
C GLN A 182 -8.27 -11.28 3.04
N ALA A 183 -7.49 -10.18 2.88
CA ALA A 183 -8.07 -8.86 2.77
C ALA A 183 -8.45 -8.52 1.33
N CYS A 184 -9.69 -8.06 1.13
CA CYS A 184 -10.14 -7.44 -0.11
C CYS A 184 -10.01 -5.92 0.01
N ARG A 185 -9.06 -5.31 -0.69
CA ARG A 185 -8.69 -3.88 -0.57
C ARG A 185 -8.80 -3.16 -1.91
N GLN A 186 -9.18 -1.88 -1.89
CA GLN A 186 -9.29 -1.10 -3.12
C GLN A 186 -7.90 -0.83 -3.72
N PRO A 187 -7.61 -1.36 -4.93
CA PRO A 187 -6.32 -1.18 -5.57
C PRO A 187 -6.11 0.25 -6.09
N GLY A 188 -7.17 1.02 -6.25
CA GLY A 188 -7.09 2.37 -6.81
C GLY A 188 -6.41 2.36 -8.18
N SER A 189 -5.56 3.34 -8.45
CA SER A 189 -4.85 3.46 -9.73
C SER A 189 -3.91 2.30 -10.07
N SER A 190 -3.62 1.38 -9.15
CA SER A 190 -2.85 0.17 -9.49
C SER A 190 -3.65 -0.82 -10.34
N TYR A 191 -4.97 -0.63 -10.45
CA TYR A 191 -5.83 -1.39 -11.36
C TYR A 191 -5.69 -0.95 -12.83
N LYS A 192 -5.24 0.29 -13.10
CA LYS A 192 -5.15 0.85 -14.46
C LYS A 192 -4.40 -0.05 -15.46
N PRO A 193 -3.25 -0.67 -15.15
CA PRO A 193 -2.55 -1.55 -16.08
C PRO A 193 -3.39 -2.70 -16.63
N ILE A 194 -4.42 -3.15 -15.89
CA ILE A 194 -5.29 -4.24 -16.33
C ILE A 194 -6.01 -3.87 -17.64
N TYR A 195 -6.73 -2.74 -17.67
CA TYR A 195 -7.46 -2.35 -18.88
C TYR A 195 -6.61 -1.56 -19.88
N TYR A 196 -5.48 -0.95 -19.46
CA TYR A 196 -4.49 -0.41 -20.40
C TYR A 196 -3.86 -1.54 -21.23
N SER A 197 -3.60 -2.70 -20.62
CA SER A 197 -3.12 -3.87 -21.36
C SER A 197 -4.16 -4.39 -22.35
N LEU A 198 -5.45 -4.33 -22.02
CA LEU A 198 -6.52 -4.65 -22.96
C LEU A 198 -6.54 -3.68 -24.15
N ALA A 199 -6.36 -2.38 -23.89
CA ALA A 199 -6.28 -1.39 -24.96
C ALA A 199 -5.09 -1.66 -25.89
N LEU A 200 -3.91 -1.97 -25.33
CA LEU A 200 -2.72 -2.34 -26.13
C LEU A 200 -2.96 -3.63 -26.92
N ASP A 201 -3.67 -4.60 -26.37
CA ASP A 201 -4.05 -5.84 -27.06
C ASP A 201 -4.98 -5.57 -28.24
N ARG A 202 -5.89 -4.60 -28.10
CA ARG A 202 -6.82 -4.12 -29.15
C ARG A 202 -6.18 -3.18 -30.17
N GLY A 203 -4.85 -2.95 -30.09
CA GLY A 203 -4.10 -2.19 -31.10
C GLY A 203 -3.90 -0.71 -30.79
N TYR A 204 -4.30 -0.23 -29.60
CA TYR A 204 -3.90 1.10 -29.15
C TYR A 204 -2.39 1.13 -28.97
N GLY A 205 -1.76 2.27 -29.26
CA GLY A 205 -0.34 2.52 -29.06
C GLY A 205 -0.10 3.58 -27.99
N PHE A 206 1.16 3.80 -27.64
CA PHE A 206 1.54 4.80 -26.64
C PHE A 206 1.10 6.21 -27.00
N SER A 207 1.10 6.55 -28.28
CA SER A 207 0.70 7.86 -28.81
C SER A 207 -0.80 8.01 -29.04
N SER A 208 -1.63 6.98 -28.76
CA SER A 208 -3.07 7.08 -28.87
C SER A 208 -3.59 8.19 -27.97
N LEU A 209 -4.39 9.10 -28.52
CA LEU A 209 -4.93 10.24 -27.79
C LEU A 209 -6.16 9.85 -26.98
N LEU A 210 -6.21 10.36 -25.77
CA LEU A 210 -7.34 10.25 -24.85
C LEU A 210 -7.78 11.66 -24.44
N ASN A 211 -9.07 11.84 -24.23
CA ASN A 211 -9.63 13.12 -23.79
C ASN A 211 -9.43 13.28 -22.28
N ASP A 212 -8.90 14.43 -21.85
CA ASP A 212 -8.69 14.78 -20.44
C ASP A 212 -9.70 15.86 -19.95
N LEU A 213 -10.83 16.04 -20.66
CA LEU A 213 -11.90 16.93 -20.22
C LEU A 213 -12.83 16.20 -19.25
N PRO A 214 -12.98 16.67 -18.01
CA PRO A 214 -13.94 16.12 -17.07
C PRO A 214 -15.36 16.18 -17.63
N ARG A 215 -16.07 15.06 -17.59
CA ARG A 215 -17.48 14.97 -17.95
C ARG A 215 -18.24 14.33 -16.80
N ALA A 216 -19.48 14.74 -16.63
CA ALA A 216 -20.38 14.08 -15.70
C ALA A 216 -20.67 12.66 -16.19
N GLU A 217 -20.49 11.71 -15.31
CA GLU A 217 -20.78 10.30 -15.52
C GLU A 217 -22.00 9.92 -14.68
N VAL A 218 -22.89 9.15 -15.24
CA VAL A 218 -24.09 8.65 -14.54
C VAL A 218 -23.88 7.17 -14.27
N ASP A 219 -23.98 6.76 -13.02
CA ASP A 219 -24.01 5.37 -12.67
C ASP A 219 -25.31 4.74 -13.22
N PRO A 220 -25.23 3.72 -14.08
CA PRO A 220 -26.41 3.14 -14.73
C PRO A 220 -27.32 2.36 -13.78
N ILE A 221 -26.82 2.02 -12.57
CA ILE A 221 -27.55 1.23 -11.58
C ILE A 221 -28.21 2.14 -10.55
N THR A 222 -27.43 3.08 -10.00
CA THR A 222 -27.89 3.96 -8.91
C THR A 222 -28.44 5.29 -9.40
N GLY A 223 -28.13 5.68 -10.64
CA GLY A 223 -28.46 7.00 -11.20
C GLY A 223 -27.62 8.13 -10.63
N GLU A 224 -26.65 7.83 -9.75
CA GLU A 224 -25.76 8.85 -9.18
C GLU A 224 -24.90 9.49 -10.26
N VAL A 225 -24.78 10.81 -10.19
CA VAL A 225 -23.96 11.59 -11.10
C VAL A 225 -22.64 11.96 -10.42
N TRP A 226 -21.53 11.56 -10.99
CA TRP A 226 -20.22 11.94 -10.52
C TRP A 226 -19.34 12.48 -11.65
N THR A 227 -18.36 13.31 -11.31
CA THR A 227 -17.44 13.85 -12.31
C THR A 227 -16.01 13.48 -11.91
N PRO A 228 -15.35 12.62 -12.70
CA PRO A 228 -13.97 12.27 -12.42
C PRO A 228 -13.07 13.49 -12.53
N THR A 229 -12.15 13.65 -11.58
CA THR A 229 -11.15 14.71 -11.60
C THR A 229 -9.75 14.13 -11.52
N ASN A 230 -8.79 14.80 -12.16
CA ASN A 230 -7.39 14.46 -12.00
C ASN A 230 -6.86 14.98 -10.65
N LEU A 231 -5.74 14.42 -10.21
CA LEU A 231 -5.01 14.93 -9.07
C LEU A 231 -4.72 16.44 -9.30
N ASN A 232 -4.92 17.26 -8.28
CA ASN A 232 -4.77 18.73 -8.35
C ASN A 232 -5.69 19.42 -9.37
N ASN A 233 -6.77 18.77 -9.82
CA ASN A 233 -7.75 19.31 -10.79
C ASN A 233 -7.11 19.80 -12.12
N THR A 234 -5.97 19.22 -12.51
CA THR A 234 -5.31 19.56 -13.77
C THR A 234 -6.10 19.03 -14.97
N VAL A 235 -6.22 19.83 -16.03
CA VAL A 235 -6.90 19.48 -17.28
C VAL A 235 -6.01 19.84 -18.46
N GLU A 236 -5.77 18.88 -19.36
CA GLU A 236 -4.87 19.02 -20.51
C GLU A 236 -5.57 18.72 -21.86
N TYR A 237 -6.87 18.90 -21.96
CA TYR A 237 -7.73 18.63 -23.12
C TYR A 237 -7.54 17.24 -23.72
N GLN A 238 -6.35 16.94 -24.25
CA GLN A 238 -5.97 15.64 -24.81
C GLN A 238 -4.57 15.24 -24.33
N VAL A 239 -4.42 13.98 -23.99
CA VAL A 239 -3.15 13.38 -23.56
C VAL A 239 -2.94 12.06 -24.26
N THR A 240 -1.68 11.63 -24.39
CA THR A 240 -1.39 10.29 -24.91
C THR A 240 -1.71 9.21 -23.88
N LEU A 241 -1.99 8.00 -24.36
CA LEU A 241 -2.20 6.82 -23.50
C LEU A 241 -1.00 6.62 -22.55
N GLU A 242 0.22 6.76 -23.06
CA GLU A 242 1.46 6.69 -22.28
C GLU A 242 1.44 7.74 -21.14
N TYR A 243 1.21 9.00 -21.48
CA TYR A 243 1.18 10.10 -20.50
C TYR A 243 0.10 9.88 -19.43
N ALA A 244 -1.09 9.45 -19.86
CA ALA A 244 -2.19 9.18 -18.96
C ALA A 244 -1.84 8.10 -17.91
N LEU A 245 -1.11 7.03 -18.30
CA LEU A 245 -0.69 6.00 -17.35
C LEU A 245 0.49 6.44 -16.47
N ILE A 246 1.49 7.11 -17.05
CA ILE A 246 2.68 7.61 -16.34
C ILE A 246 2.27 8.54 -15.20
N TRP A 247 1.41 9.52 -15.50
CA TRP A 247 0.91 10.50 -14.53
C TRP A 247 -0.36 10.05 -13.82
N SER A 248 -0.78 8.82 -14.09
CA SER A 248 -1.95 8.23 -13.42
C SER A 248 -3.22 9.09 -13.53
N LYS A 249 -3.40 9.79 -14.65
CA LYS A 249 -4.56 10.65 -14.91
C LYS A 249 -5.86 9.87 -14.76
N ASN A 250 -6.86 10.46 -14.11
CA ASN A 250 -8.14 9.79 -13.85
C ASN A 250 -9.11 9.97 -15.01
N VAL A 251 -9.27 11.20 -15.50
CA VAL A 251 -10.24 11.53 -16.54
C VAL A 251 -10.01 10.71 -17.82
N PRO A 252 -8.79 10.68 -18.42
CA PRO A 252 -8.55 9.87 -19.60
C PRO A 252 -8.62 8.36 -19.30
N SER A 253 -8.36 7.96 -18.07
CA SER A 253 -8.47 6.55 -17.67
C SER A 253 -9.93 6.08 -17.60
N VAL A 254 -10.86 6.91 -17.12
CA VAL A 254 -12.30 6.62 -17.15
C VAL A 254 -12.78 6.53 -18.59
N GLN A 255 -12.36 7.45 -19.45
CA GLN A 255 -12.67 7.38 -20.87
C GLN A 255 -12.15 6.09 -21.51
N LEU A 256 -10.90 5.72 -21.24
CA LEU A 256 -10.31 4.49 -21.79
C LEU A 256 -11.08 3.25 -21.35
N LEU A 257 -11.48 3.17 -20.08
CA LEU A 257 -12.29 2.04 -19.59
C LEU A 257 -13.63 1.98 -20.33
N LYS A 258 -14.29 3.12 -20.55
CA LYS A 258 -15.53 3.17 -21.34
C LYS A 258 -15.34 2.66 -22.76
N LEU A 259 -14.25 3.05 -23.42
CA LEU A 259 -13.89 2.58 -24.77
C LEU A 259 -13.60 1.07 -24.78
N MET A 260 -13.01 0.54 -23.72
CA MET A 260 -12.76 -0.90 -23.60
C MET A 260 -14.04 -1.70 -23.30
N GLY A 261 -15.01 -1.10 -22.64
CA GLY A 261 -16.21 -1.74 -22.13
C GLY A 261 -15.98 -2.37 -20.75
N PRO A 262 -16.73 -1.98 -19.69
CA PRO A 262 -16.50 -2.48 -18.32
C PRO A 262 -16.58 -4.02 -18.21
N ARG A 263 -17.49 -4.67 -18.94
CA ARG A 263 -17.61 -6.14 -18.97
C ARG A 263 -16.41 -6.82 -19.63
N ASP A 264 -15.88 -6.24 -20.70
CA ASP A 264 -14.68 -6.77 -21.36
C ASP A 264 -13.45 -6.60 -20.49
N VAL A 265 -13.39 -5.50 -19.72
CA VAL A 265 -12.34 -5.28 -18.70
C VAL A 265 -12.46 -6.31 -17.57
N GLU A 266 -13.68 -6.64 -17.12
CA GLU A 266 -13.88 -7.72 -16.15
C GLU A 266 -13.39 -9.07 -16.73
N ALA A 267 -13.81 -9.44 -17.93
CA ALA A 267 -13.37 -10.68 -18.58
C ALA A 267 -11.84 -10.72 -18.73
N TRP A 268 -11.23 -9.60 -19.09
CA TRP A 268 -9.77 -9.49 -19.19
C TRP A 268 -9.08 -9.64 -17.83
N ALA A 269 -9.62 -9.04 -16.79
CA ALA A 269 -9.12 -9.18 -15.42
C ALA A 269 -9.21 -10.64 -14.93
N ARG A 270 -10.33 -11.33 -15.24
CA ARG A 270 -10.48 -12.77 -14.98
C ARG A 270 -9.40 -13.59 -15.71
N ARG A 271 -9.13 -13.25 -16.96
CA ARG A 271 -8.08 -13.88 -17.76
C ARG A 271 -6.68 -13.66 -17.15
N LEU A 272 -6.45 -12.50 -16.54
CA LEU A 272 -5.23 -12.20 -15.78
C LEU A 272 -5.21 -12.81 -14.37
N GLY A 273 -6.23 -13.61 -14.01
CA GLY A 273 -6.25 -14.40 -12.78
C GLY A 273 -6.84 -13.68 -11.56
N ILE A 274 -7.55 -12.57 -11.71
CA ILE A 274 -8.27 -11.90 -10.63
C ILE A 274 -9.59 -12.64 -10.41
N THR A 275 -9.77 -13.25 -9.23
CA THR A 275 -10.96 -14.05 -8.88
C THR A 275 -11.92 -13.33 -7.92
N THR A 276 -11.45 -12.32 -7.20
CA THR A 276 -12.32 -11.46 -6.36
C THR A 276 -13.44 -10.84 -7.19
N PRO A 277 -14.65 -10.63 -6.62
CA PRO A 277 -15.76 -10.01 -7.34
C PRO A 277 -15.39 -8.65 -7.95
N ILE A 278 -15.71 -8.47 -9.21
CA ILE A 278 -15.50 -7.21 -9.94
C ILE A 278 -16.87 -6.65 -10.29
N ILE A 279 -17.09 -5.38 -9.98
CA ILE A 279 -18.28 -4.65 -10.40
C ILE A 279 -17.94 -3.96 -11.73
N PRO A 280 -18.56 -4.37 -12.86
CA PRO A 280 -18.20 -3.84 -14.17
C PRO A 280 -18.91 -2.51 -14.46
N ASP A 281 -18.56 -1.50 -13.68
CA ASP A 281 -19.02 -0.12 -13.80
C ASP A 281 -17.88 0.83 -14.19
N GLN A 282 -18.18 2.12 -14.27
CA GLN A 282 -17.18 3.13 -14.63
C GLN A 282 -16.19 3.44 -13.49
N ALA A 283 -16.59 3.22 -12.23
CA ALA A 283 -15.73 3.42 -11.07
C ALA A 283 -14.59 2.40 -11.04
N LEU A 284 -14.73 1.27 -11.76
CA LEU A 284 -13.66 0.29 -11.98
C LEU A 284 -12.41 0.93 -12.60
N ALA A 285 -12.54 2.00 -13.39
CA ALA A 285 -11.41 2.75 -13.95
C ALA A 285 -10.47 3.31 -12.86
N LEU A 286 -11.04 3.60 -11.70
CA LEU A 286 -10.30 4.11 -10.55
C LEU A 286 -10.03 3.03 -9.50
N GLY A 287 -10.28 1.76 -9.83
CA GLY A 287 -10.05 0.62 -8.97
C GLY A 287 -10.99 0.60 -7.75
N ALA A 288 -12.28 0.90 -7.96
CA ALA A 288 -13.29 0.88 -6.90
C ALA A 288 -13.60 -0.54 -6.42
N SER A 289 -13.60 -1.53 -7.31
CA SER A 289 -13.72 -2.94 -6.92
C SER A 289 -12.51 -3.38 -6.12
N CYS A 290 -12.74 -4.03 -4.99
CA CYS A 290 -11.63 -4.53 -4.18
C CYS A 290 -10.95 -5.75 -4.81
N SER A 291 -9.69 -5.94 -4.48
CA SER A 291 -8.88 -7.08 -4.92
C SER A 291 -7.95 -7.54 -3.81
N ARG A 292 -7.58 -8.81 -3.82
CA ARG A 292 -6.55 -9.32 -2.92
C ARG A 292 -5.16 -8.95 -3.43
N ILE A 293 -4.22 -8.85 -2.49
CA ILE A 293 -2.83 -8.48 -2.79
C ILE A 293 -2.16 -9.56 -3.64
N ASP A 294 -2.35 -10.83 -3.29
CA ASP A 294 -1.80 -11.97 -4.02
C ASP A 294 -2.32 -12.02 -5.47
N GLU A 295 -3.61 -11.83 -5.70
CA GLU A 295 -4.21 -11.82 -7.04
C GLU A 295 -3.68 -10.69 -7.92
N MET A 296 -3.62 -9.47 -7.38
CA MET A 296 -3.07 -8.33 -8.11
C MET A 296 -1.59 -8.52 -8.43
N THR A 297 -0.82 -9.05 -7.48
CA THR A 297 0.60 -9.35 -7.70
C THR A 297 0.76 -10.42 -8.78
N ARG A 298 -0.05 -11.47 -8.72
CA ARG A 298 -0.05 -12.54 -9.72
C ARG A 298 -0.43 -12.03 -11.12
N ALA A 299 -1.44 -11.17 -11.23
CA ALA A 299 -1.86 -10.58 -12.51
C ALA A 299 -0.72 -9.83 -13.19
N PHE A 300 0.10 -9.10 -12.44
CA PHE A 300 1.25 -8.39 -12.97
C PHE A 300 2.37 -9.31 -13.46
N SER A 301 2.41 -10.58 -13.02
CA SER A 301 3.38 -11.53 -13.53
C SER A 301 3.22 -11.80 -15.02
N ALA A 302 2.01 -11.71 -15.55
CA ALA A 302 1.77 -11.82 -16.99
C ALA A 302 2.53 -10.73 -17.78
N PHE A 303 2.61 -9.52 -17.24
CA PHE A 303 3.38 -8.43 -17.86
C PHE A 303 4.88 -8.69 -17.78
N ALA A 304 5.34 -9.24 -16.65
CA ALA A 304 6.75 -9.55 -16.41
C ALA A 304 7.24 -10.78 -17.20
N ARG A 305 6.36 -11.70 -17.62
CA ARG A 305 6.69 -13.02 -18.15
C ARG A 305 6.10 -13.28 -19.54
N ASN A 306 6.17 -12.30 -20.45
CA ASN A 306 5.73 -12.44 -21.84
C ASN A 306 4.31 -13.01 -21.99
N GLY A 307 3.42 -12.62 -21.08
CA GLY A 307 2.03 -13.02 -21.09
C GLY A 307 1.69 -14.25 -20.26
N VAL A 308 2.66 -14.89 -19.62
CA VAL A 308 2.46 -16.08 -18.80
C VAL A 308 2.19 -15.69 -17.35
N LEU A 309 1.10 -16.18 -16.77
CA LEU A 309 0.84 -16.09 -15.34
C LEU A 309 1.77 -17.04 -14.57
N VAL A 310 2.31 -16.54 -13.47
CA VAL A 310 3.15 -17.33 -12.58
C VAL A 310 2.44 -17.46 -11.24
N ASP A 311 2.13 -18.70 -10.86
CA ASP A 311 1.51 -19.01 -9.58
C ASP A 311 2.54 -18.95 -8.46
N PRO A 312 2.24 -18.23 -7.36
CA PRO A 312 3.10 -18.25 -6.18
C PRO A 312 3.13 -19.63 -5.52
N VAL A 313 4.33 -20.11 -5.22
CA VAL A 313 4.59 -21.42 -4.60
C VAL A 313 5.10 -21.21 -3.19
N SER A 314 4.27 -21.49 -2.19
CA SER A 314 4.64 -21.41 -0.76
C SER A 314 5.22 -22.73 -0.24
N ILE A 315 4.81 -23.86 -0.83
CA ILE A 315 5.26 -25.21 -0.45
C ILE A 315 5.92 -25.83 -1.67
N ARG A 316 7.23 -26.03 -1.61
CA ARG A 316 7.97 -26.64 -2.72
C ARG A 316 7.68 -28.12 -2.86
N ARG A 317 7.60 -28.84 -1.74
CA ARG A 317 7.41 -30.29 -1.76
C ARG A 317 6.80 -30.80 -0.46
N VAL A 318 5.87 -31.75 -0.56
CA VAL A 318 5.30 -32.47 0.57
C VAL A 318 5.71 -33.94 0.48
N ARG A 319 6.21 -34.48 1.59
CA ARG A 319 6.56 -35.92 1.72
C ARG A 319 5.82 -36.52 2.91
N ASP A 320 5.45 -37.80 2.80
CA ASP A 320 4.98 -38.56 3.94
C ASP A 320 6.16 -39.04 4.82
N ARG A 321 5.84 -39.73 5.92
CA ARG A 321 6.85 -40.24 6.88
C ARG A 321 7.77 -41.28 6.26
N SER A 322 7.35 -41.97 5.20
CA SER A 322 8.17 -42.93 4.48
C SER A 322 9.11 -42.29 3.45
N GLY A 323 9.01 -40.99 3.26
CA GLY A 323 9.80 -40.24 2.28
C GLY A 323 9.16 -40.17 0.88
N ARG A 324 7.96 -40.78 0.70
CA ARG A 324 7.23 -40.72 -0.57
C ARG A 324 6.74 -39.29 -0.83
N ILE A 325 6.99 -38.81 -2.04
CA ILE A 325 6.54 -37.48 -2.46
C ILE A 325 5.01 -37.52 -2.68
N LEU A 326 4.29 -36.69 -1.96
CA LEU A 326 2.84 -36.48 -2.09
C LEU A 326 2.52 -35.34 -3.04
N GLU A 327 3.35 -34.29 -3.02
CA GLU A 327 3.21 -33.10 -3.86
C GLU A 327 4.60 -32.55 -4.20
N ASP A 328 4.82 -32.16 -5.44
CA ASP A 328 6.07 -31.56 -5.89
C ASP A 328 5.81 -30.34 -6.79
N ASN A 329 6.08 -29.17 -6.23
CA ASN A 329 6.01 -27.87 -6.90
C ASN A 329 7.42 -27.30 -7.14
N THR A 330 8.46 -28.15 -7.09
CA THR A 330 9.84 -27.70 -7.26
C THR A 330 10.06 -27.20 -8.67
N TRP A 331 10.60 -26.00 -8.82
CA TRP A 331 10.97 -25.46 -10.12
C TRP A 331 12.14 -26.25 -10.72
N ILE A 332 12.08 -26.52 -12.03
CA ILE A 332 13.07 -27.34 -12.75
C ILE A 332 14.50 -26.80 -12.64
N GLY A 333 14.67 -25.48 -12.52
CA GLY A 333 15.96 -24.84 -12.34
C GLY A 333 16.40 -24.69 -10.88
N ASP A 334 15.69 -25.30 -9.91
CA ASP A 334 16.03 -25.18 -8.49
C ASP A 334 17.42 -25.78 -8.22
N PRO A 335 18.39 -24.96 -7.76
CA PRO A 335 19.75 -25.47 -7.48
C PRO A 335 19.78 -26.51 -6.35
N MET A 336 18.76 -26.50 -5.48
CA MET A 336 18.60 -27.47 -4.38
C MET A 336 17.84 -28.73 -4.82
N GLY A 337 17.35 -28.78 -6.06
CA GLY A 337 16.68 -29.95 -6.62
C GLY A 337 17.69 -31.06 -6.94
N ARG A 338 17.32 -32.32 -6.65
CA ARG A 338 18.15 -33.45 -7.06
C ARG A 338 18.11 -33.62 -8.59
N PRO A 339 19.18 -34.12 -9.23
CA PRO A 339 19.22 -34.31 -10.68
C PRO A 339 18.08 -35.22 -11.20
N GLU A 340 17.72 -36.25 -10.44
CA GLU A 340 16.66 -37.22 -10.79
C GLU A 340 15.29 -36.48 -10.83
N ASP A 341 14.99 -35.70 -9.77
CA ASP A 341 13.75 -34.93 -9.69
C ASP A 341 13.62 -33.93 -10.87
N ARG A 342 14.74 -33.39 -11.35
CA ARG A 342 14.76 -32.46 -12.52
C ARG A 342 14.47 -33.19 -13.82
N LEU A 343 14.99 -34.42 -13.97
CA LEU A 343 14.75 -35.21 -15.16
C LEU A 343 13.27 -35.61 -15.24
N ASP A 344 12.68 -36.05 -14.13
CA ASP A 344 11.26 -36.39 -14.07
C ASP A 344 10.38 -35.17 -14.40
N GLN A 345 10.71 -33.99 -13.85
CA GLN A 345 10.00 -32.76 -14.19
C GLN A 345 10.17 -32.37 -15.66
N LEU A 346 11.36 -32.52 -16.24
CA LEU A 346 11.59 -32.29 -17.67
C LEU A 346 10.70 -33.18 -18.52
N VAL A 347 10.61 -34.47 -18.18
CA VAL A 347 9.73 -35.42 -18.88
C VAL A 347 8.25 -35.03 -18.69
N MET A 348 7.83 -34.69 -17.47
CA MET A 348 6.45 -34.29 -17.18
C MET A 348 6.04 -32.94 -17.77
N THR A 349 7.01 -32.04 -17.98
CA THR A 349 6.78 -30.71 -18.58
C THR A 349 7.11 -30.67 -20.07
N ALA A 350 7.82 -31.67 -20.58
CA ALA A 350 8.07 -31.83 -22.01
C ALA A 350 6.75 -31.91 -22.79
N GLY A 351 6.42 -30.87 -23.52
CA GLY A 351 5.15 -30.74 -24.26
C GLY A 351 4.09 -29.88 -23.57
N LYS A 352 4.23 -29.52 -22.27
CA LYS A 352 3.41 -28.46 -21.69
C LYS A 352 3.94 -27.10 -22.15
N LYS A 353 3.42 -26.62 -23.28
CA LYS A 353 3.62 -25.22 -23.67
C LYS A 353 2.92 -24.38 -22.60
N SER A 354 3.66 -23.49 -21.94
CA SER A 354 3.04 -22.44 -21.15
C SER A 354 2.19 -21.58 -22.09
N ASN A 355 0.87 -21.72 -22.02
CA ASN A 355 -0.02 -20.89 -22.82
C ASN A 355 -0.08 -19.49 -22.19
N PRO A 356 0.41 -18.46 -22.87
CA PRO A 356 0.30 -17.10 -22.37
C PRO A 356 -1.18 -16.71 -22.31
N VAL A 357 -1.58 -16.07 -21.21
CA VAL A 357 -2.94 -15.54 -21.05
C VAL A 357 -3.15 -14.24 -21.82
N ILE A 358 -2.08 -13.53 -22.15
CA ILE A 358 -2.05 -12.37 -23.04
C ILE A 358 -0.88 -12.53 -24.03
N SER A 359 -0.93 -11.83 -25.16
CA SER A 359 0.14 -11.95 -26.14
C SER A 359 1.49 -11.43 -25.62
N PRO A 360 2.63 -12.01 -26.02
CA PRO A 360 3.94 -11.48 -25.67
C PRO A 360 4.11 -10.00 -26.06
N ARG A 361 3.50 -9.57 -27.18
CA ARG A 361 3.47 -8.16 -27.60
C ARG A 361 2.77 -7.29 -26.55
N THR A 362 1.58 -7.67 -26.11
CA THR A 362 0.80 -6.93 -25.11
C THR A 362 1.54 -6.86 -23.79
N ALA A 363 2.12 -7.97 -23.34
CA ALA A 363 2.91 -8.03 -22.11
C ALA A 363 4.12 -7.09 -22.18
N TRP A 364 4.88 -7.13 -23.27
CA TRP A 364 6.07 -6.29 -23.48
C TRP A 364 5.71 -4.79 -23.50
N LEU A 365 4.66 -4.41 -24.24
CA LEU A 365 4.19 -3.03 -24.28
C LEU A 365 3.74 -2.55 -22.90
N THR A 366 2.97 -3.37 -22.19
CA THR A 366 2.53 -3.05 -20.82
C THR A 366 3.74 -2.89 -19.88
N SER A 367 4.70 -3.80 -19.96
CA SER A 367 5.94 -3.74 -19.17
C SER A 367 6.74 -2.47 -19.45
N THR A 368 6.82 -2.07 -20.72
CA THR A 368 7.48 -0.81 -21.13
C THR A 368 6.77 0.41 -20.52
N LEU A 369 5.44 0.45 -20.57
CA LEU A 369 4.68 1.53 -19.92
C LEU A 369 4.90 1.55 -18.40
N LEU A 370 4.89 0.39 -17.75
CA LEU A 370 5.16 0.29 -16.31
C LEU A 370 6.60 0.70 -15.95
N ARG A 371 7.55 0.45 -16.83
CA ARG A 371 8.91 0.96 -16.72
C ARG A 371 8.93 2.50 -16.79
N HIS A 372 8.17 3.08 -17.73
CA HIS A 372 8.05 4.54 -17.85
C HIS A 372 7.37 5.17 -16.65
N VAL A 373 6.38 4.51 -16.01
CA VAL A 373 5.80 4.96 -14.73
C VAL A 373 6.87 5.11 -13.66
N VAL A 374 7.81 4.17 -13.58
CA VAL A 374 8.91 4.23 -12.60
C VAL A 374 9.93 5.30 -12.96
N THR A 375 10.33 5.37 -14.22
CA THR A 375 11.43 6.28 -14.64
C THR A 375 11.01 7.73 -14.82
N ARG A 376 9.74 7.99 -15.17
CA ARG A 376 9.25 9.33 -15.50
C ARG A 376 8.07 9.79 -14.62
N GLY A 377 7.35 8.86 -13.96
CA GLY A 377 6.09 9.12 -13.25
C GLY A 377 6.21 9.08 -11.73
N HIS A 378 5.17 8.56 -11.08
CA HIS A 378 4.95 8.62 -9.63
C HIS A 378 5.74 7.57 -8.81
N ALA A 379 6.98 7.27 -9.19
CA ALA A 379 7.87 6.43 -8.39
C ALA A 379 9.28 7.04 -8.24
N PRO A 380 9.41 8.31 -7.80
CA PRO A 380 10.68 9.04 -7.79
C PRO A 380 11.73 8.35 -6.93
N ALA A 381 11.34 7.69 -5.84
CA ALA A 381 12.25 6.95 -4.97
C ALA A 381 13.00 5.81 -5.68
N LEU A 382 12.52 5.35 -6.84
CA LEU A 382 13.13 4.27 -7.61
C LEU A 382 13.94 4.77 -8.82
N ARG A 383 13.87 6.05 -9.16
CA ARG A 383 14.58 6.60 -10.35
C ARG A 383 16.10 6.51 -10.21
N ASN A 384 16.60 6.82 -9.01
CA ASN A 384 18.03 6.83 -8.69
C ASN A 384 18.50 5.54 -8.00
N ALA A 385 17.61 4.57 -7.88
CA ALA A 385 17.98 3.27 -7.34
C ALA A 385 18.81 2.52 -8.38
N SER A 386 19.81 1.78 -7.93
CA SER A 386 20.56 0.82 -8.75
C SER A 386 19.68 -0.33 -9.28
N ILE A 387 18.36 -0.20 -9.14
CA ILE A 387 17.38 -1.23 -9.45
C ILE A 387 16.59 -0.84 -10.69
N MET A 388 16.57 -1.73 -11.67
CA MET A 388 15.62 -1.64 -12.76
C MET A 388 14.30 -2.26 -12.34
N ALA A 389 13.28 -1.43 -12.13
CA ALA A 389 11.94 -1.86 -11.77
C ALA A 389 10.89 -1.31 -12.75
N ALA A 390 9.83 -2.06 -12.94
CA ALA A 390 8.59 -1.64 -13.57
C ALA A 390 7.46 -1.78 -12.54
N GLY A 391 6.45 -0.91 -12.57
CA GLY A 391 5.38 -1.00 -11.59
C GLY A 391 4.38 0.14 -11.64
N LYS A 392 3.38 0.07 -10.76
CA LYS A 392 2.30 1.05 -10.69
C LYS A 392 1.93 1.36 -9.25
N THR A 393 1.80 2.64 -8.95
CA THR A 393 1.23 3.16 -7.71
C THR A 393 -0.29 3.02 -7.71
N GLY A 394 -0.87 2.76 -6.55
CA GLY A 394 -2.29 2.82 -6.30
C GLY A 394 -2.59 3.65 -5.06
N THR A 395 -3.57 4.51 -5.14
CA THR A 395 -4.11 5.26 -4.01
C THR A 395 -5.63 5.23 -4.17
N SER A 396 -6.32 4.70 -3.18
CA SER A 396 -7.78 4.65 -3.19
C SER A 396 -8.38 6.00 -2.79
N SER A 397 -9.71 6.13 -2.95
CA SER A 397 -10.44 7.32 -2.51
C SER A 397 -10.14 7.66 -1.05
N ALA A 398 -10.01 8.95 -0.76
CA ALA A 398 -9.64 9.47 0.55
C ALA A 398 -8.34 8.88 1.15
N THR A 399 -7.46 8.30 0.32
CA THR A 399 -6.18 7.71 0.76
C THR A 399 -6.37 6.64 1.87
N MET A 400 -7.40 5.81 1.74
CA MET A 400 -7.64 4.69 2.68
C MET A 400 -6.68 3.54 2.48
N ASP A 401 -6.28 3.30 1.22
CA ASP A 401 -5.37 2.27 0.80
C ASP A 401 -4.31 2.86 -0.11
N VAL A 402 -3.05 2.51 0.11
CA VAL A 402 -1.94 2.84 -0.78
C VAL A 402 -1.18 1.59 -1.17
N TRP A 403 -0.88 1.49 -2.48
CA TRP A 403 -0.30 0.32 -3.10
C TRP A 403 0.92 0.70 -3.93
N PHE A 404 1.87 -0.20 -4.00
CA PHE A 404 2.81 -0.25 -5.11
C PHE A 404 2.97 -1.70 -5.53
N ILE A 405 2.62 -2.00 -6.78
CA ILE A 405 2.82 -3.30 -7.40
C ILE A 405 3.91 -3.14 -8.42
N GLY A 406 5.01 -3.85 -8.23
CA GLY A 406 6.15 -3.72 -9.11
C GLY A 406 6.97 -4.99 -9.21
N TYR A 407 7.89 -4.99 -10.17
CA TYR A 407 8.79 -6.11 -10.39
C TYR A 407 10.14 -5.64 -10.94
N THR A 408 11.13 -6.45 -10.69
CA THR A 408 12.45 -6.40 -11.32
C THR A 408 12.53 -7.49 -12.41
N SER A 409 13.70 -7.74 -12.95
CA SER A 409 13.91 -8.86 -13.86
C SER A 409 13.66 -10.24 -13.24
N ARG A 410 13.51 -10.32 -11.90
CA ARG A 410 13.34 -11.58 -11.17
C ARG A 410 12.26 -11.53 -10.08
N TRP A 411 12.16 -10.42 -9.34
CA TRP A 411 11.31 -10.30 -8.16
C TRP A 411 10.01 -9.60 -8.47
N MET A 412 8.88 -10.26 -8.22
CA MET A 412 7.56 -9.66 -8.21
C MET A 412 7.22 -9.27 -6.77
N THR A 413 6.86 -8.01 -6.53
CA THR A 413 6.65 -7.52 -5.16
C THR A 413 5.51 -6.52 -5.11
N THR A 414 4.62 -6.69 -4.14
CA THR A 414 3.59 -5.71 -3.79
C THR A 414 3.80 -5.23 -2.37
N ALA A 415 3.77 -3.92 -2.19
CA ALA A 415 3.70 -3.25 -0.90
C ALA A 415 2.33 -2.58 -0.77
N TRP A 416 1.69 -2.74 0.38
CA TRP A 416 0.40 -2.14 0.72
C TRP A 416 0.44 -1.57 2.13
N VAL A 417 -0.27 -0.45 2.33
CA VAL A 417 -0.56 0.13 3.66
C VAL A 417 -1.99 0.66 3.65
N GLY A 418 -2.72 0.41 4.74
CA GLY A 418 -4.09 0.88 4.89
C GLY A 418 -4.63 0.73 6.32
N ASP A 419 -5.83 1.26 6.57
CA ASP A 419 -6.56 1.06 7.82
C ASP A 419 -7.55 -0.11 7.64
N ASP A 420 -7.46 -1.12 8.52
CA ASP A 420 -8.30 -2.33 8.41
C ASP A 420 -9.79 -2.02 8.43
N LEU A 421 -10.18 -1.11 9.27
CA LEU A 421 -11.59 -0.74 9.46
C LEU A 421 -12.09 0.28 8.44
N ARG A 422 -11.21 0.82 7.59
CA ARG A 422 -11.51 1.90 6.63
C ARG A 422 -12.20 3.10 7.27
N GLN A 423 -11.92 3.36 8.54
CA GLN A 423 -12.53 4.46 9.28
C GLN A 423 -11.72 5.75 9.20
N ARG A 424 -10.43 5.64 8.85
CA ARG A 424 -9.52 6.77 8.83
C ARG A 424 -8.65 6.77 7.57
N PRO A 425 -8.63 7.86 6.83
CA PRO A 425 -7.64 8.06 5.78
C PRO A 425 -6.22 8.05 6.38
N LEU A 426 -5.27 7.60 5.59
CA LEU A 426 -3.85 7.67 5.98
C LEU A 426 -3.41 9.14 6.12
N GLY A 427 -3.92 10.00 5.24
CA GLY A 427 -3.64 11.41 5.17
C GLY A 427 -3.57 11.90 3.72
N ALA A 428 -3.92 13.16 3.46
CA ALA A 428 -4.00 13.70 2.09
C ALA A 428 -2.64 13.68 1.36
N LYS A 429 -1.53 13.76 2.11
CA LYS A 429 -0.16 13.71 1.56
C LYS A 429 0.48 12.31 1.65
N ASP A 430 -0.22 11.32 2.24
CA ASP A 430 0.31 9.97 2.44
C ASP A 430 -0.01 9.05 1.24
N ALA A 431 0.25 9.56 0.03
CA ALA A 431 0.05 8.82 -1.20
C ALA A 431 1.07 7.68 -1.36
N ALA A 432 0.81 6.79 -2.30
CA ALA A 432 1.63 5.61 -2.55
C ALA A 432 3.12 5.93 -2.79
N PHE A 433 3.42 7.03 -3.50
CA PHE A 433 4.80 7.45 -3.78
C PHE A 433 5.59 7.84 -2.53
N MET A 434 4.91 8.22 -1.44
CA MET A 434 5.52 8.57 -0.15
C MET A 434 5.68 7.37 0.79
N ILE A 435 4.87 6.34 0.63
CA ILE A 435 4.82 5.21 1.57
C ILE A 435 5.25 3.91 0.89
N THR A 436 4.46 3.39 -0.04
CA THR A 436 4.67 2.06 -0.58
C THR A 436 5.77 1.97 -1.64
N VAL A 437 6.05 3.05 -2.37
CA VAL A 437 7.20 3.11 -3.29
C VAL A 437 8.54 3.04 -2.54
N PRO A 438 8.79 3.85 -1.49
CA PRO A 438 9.99 3.69 -0.67
C PRO A 438 10.08 2.33 0.05
N MET A 439 8.94 1.78 0.49
CA MET A 439 8.87 0.47 1.13
C MET A 439 9.32 -0.64 0.17
N PHE A 440 8.78 -0.64 -1.06
CA PHE A 440 9.22 -1.52 -2.14
C PHE A 440 10.70 -1.33 -2.44
N GLY A 441 11.16 -0.09 -2.61
CA GLY A 441 12.55 0.21 -2.96
C GLY A 441 13.54 -0.32 -1.93
N ARG A 442 13.26 -0.16 -0.64
CA ARG A 442 14.10 -0.73 0.43
C ARG A 442 14.16 -2.25 0.36
N TYR A 443 13.00 -2.89 0.29
CA TYR A 443 12.92 -4.33 0.22
C TYR A 443 13.73 -4.88 -0.96
N ILE A 444 13.50 -4.33 -2.16
CA ILE A 444 14.19 -4.78 -3.37
C ILE A 444 15.71 -4.51 -3.28
N ASN A 445 16.13 -3.35 -2.78
CA ASN A 445 17.56 -3.04 -2.59
C ASN A 445 18.26 -4.08 -1.70
N GLU A 446 17.61 -4.50 -0.61
CA GLU A 446 18.18 -5.46 0.32
C GLU A 446 18.25 -6.88 -0.28
N VAL A 447 17.20 -7.33 -0.98
CA VAL A 447 17.15 -8.71 -1.54
C VAL A 447 17.93 -8.86 -2.84
N THR A 448 18.32 -7.76 -3.50
CA THR A 448 19.09 -7.79 -4.76
C THR A 448 20.57 -7.47 -4.60
N VAL A 449 21.07 -7.32 -3.38
CA VAL A 449 22.49 -7.10 -3.12
C VAL A 449 23.33 -8.18 -3.79
N GLY A 450 24.32 -7.75 -4.60
CA GLY A 450 25.21 -8.67 -5.32
C GLY A 450 24.59 -9.37 -6.54
N GLN A 451 23.34 -9.08 -6.90
CA GLN A 451 22.72 -9.62 -8.10
C GLN A 451 22.93 -8.69 -9.30
N PRO A 452 23.19 -9.24 -10.49
CA PRO A 452 23.34 -8.43 -11.68
C PRO A 452 21.99 -7.78 -12.05
N LEU A 453 22.04 -6.48 -12.33
CA LEU A 453 20.88 -5.76 -12.85
C LEU A 453 20.62 -6.18 -14.30
N LYS A 454 19.39 -6.55 -14.59
CA LYS A 454 18.94 -6.86 -15.95
C LYS A 454 17.85 -5.87 -16.36
N GLU A 455 17.85 -5.49 -17.61
CA GLU A 455 16.85 -4.58 -18.17
C GLU A 455 15.43 -5.16 -18.15
N ILE A 456 14.45 -4.26 -18.05
CA ILE A 456 13.03 -4.52 -18.16
C ILE A 456 12.44 -3.50 -19.14
N PRO A 457 11.61 -3.94 -20.06
CA PRO A 457 11.38 -5.32 -20.47
C PRO A 457 12.59 -5.88 -21.20
N TRP A 458 12.75 -7.17 -21.17
CA TRP A 458 13.82 -7.85 -21.90
C TRP A 458 13.63 -7.79 -23.43
N GLU A 459 14.03 -8.79 -24.17
CA GLU A 459 13.97 -8.77 -25.62
C GLU A 459 12.60 -8.38 -26.17
N ARG A 460 12.62 -7.52 -27.18
CA ARG A 460 11.43 -7.08 -27.89
C ARG A 460 10.84 -8.25 -28.69
N PRO A 461 9.62 -8.72 -28.41
CA PRO A 461 9.05 -9.84 -29.13
C PRO A 461 8.70 -9.47 -30.57
N PRO A 462 8.61 -10.48 -31.46
CA PRO A 462 8.08 -10.28 -32.80
C PRO A 462 6.68 -9.65 -32.76
N GLY A 463 6.38 -8.80 -33.76
CA GLY A 463 5.06 -8.17 -33.88
C GLY A 463 4.91 -6.82 -33.19
N VAL A 464 5.88 -6.35 -32.39
CA VAL A 464 5.89 -4.97 -31.87
C VAL A 464 6.33 -4.02 -32.99
N LYS A 465 5.44 -3.13 -33.40
CA LYS A 465 5.68 -2.15 -34.46
C LYS A 465 6.25 -0.83 -33.92
N PRO A 466 7.00 -0.03 -34.71
CA PRO A 466 7.48 1.28 -34.27
C PRO A 466 6.35 2.21 -33.79
N ASN A 467 5.16 2.13 -34.40
CA ASN A 467 3.99 2.94 -34.02
C ASN A 467 3.37 2.52 -32.69
N ASP A 468 3.69 1.35 -32.17
CA ASP A 468 3.16 0.90 -30.86
C ASP A 468 3.79 1.69 -29.71
N THR A 469 5.06 2.08 -29.85
CA THR A 469 5.85 2.78 -28.82
C THR A 469 6.18 4.23 -29.15
N GLY A 470 5.83 4.69 -30.32
CA GLY A 470 6.05 6.07 -30.80
C GLY A 470 5.83 6.11 -32.31
N GLY A 471 5.15 7.11 -32.82
CA GLY A 471 4.83 7.28 -34.23
C GLY A 471 3.61 8.19 -34.38
N LYS A 472 3.31 8.58 -35.62
CA LYS A 472 2.16 9.47 -35.91
C LYS A 472 0.87 8.87 -35.35
N VAL A 473 0.21 9.68 -34.54
CA VAL A 473 -1.05 9.40 -33.88
C VAL A 473 -2.10 8.96 -34.89
N ARG A 474 -2.66 7.77 -34.73
CA ARG A 474 -3.98 7.48 -35.31
C ARG A 474 -5.03 8.04 -34.36
N THR A 475 -5.70 9.09 -34.78
CA THR A 475 -6.88 9.64 -34.14
C THR A 475 -8.05 8.69 -34.38
N THR A 476 -8.30 7.79 -33.45
CA THR A 476 -9.53 6.97 -33.44
C THR A 476 -10.67 7.66 -32.72
N LEU A 477 -10.59 8.98 -32.52
CA LEU A 477 -11.63 9.75 -31.83
C LEU A 477 -12.81 10.13 -32.74
N GLU A 478 -12.68 10.04 -34.07
CA GLU A 478 -13.77 10.38 -34.98
C GLU A 478 -14.95 9.41 -34.93
N GLU A 479 -14.74 8.17 -34.50
CA GLU A 479 -15.81 7.17 -34.41
C GLU A 479 -16.63 7.23 -33.12
N VAL A 480 -16.18 7.92 -32.08
CA VAL A 480 -16.83 7.94 -30.76
C VAL A 480 -17.49 9.27 -30.42
N VAL A 481 -17.13 10.33 -31.10
CA VAL A 481 -17.84 11.62 -31.03
C VAL A 481 -18.81 11.67 -32.19
N GLY A 482 -19.98 11.11 -32.01
CA GLY A 482 -21.10 11.38 -32.92
C GLY A 482 -21.18 12.88 -33.17
N ASP A 483 -21.55 13.30 -34.36
CA ASP A 483 -21.60 14.63 -34.96
C ASP A 483 -22.03 15.83 -34.10
N GLY A 484 -21.56 15.90 -32.88
CA GLY A 484 -21.78 17.00 -31.96
C GLY A 484 -20.99 18.24 -32.30
N LYS A 485 -21.39 18.97 -33.32
CA LYS A 485 -21.05 20.37 -33.51
C LYS A 485 -21.57 21.18 -32.33
N ALA A 486 -20.83 21.23 -31.23
CA ALA A 486 -20.98 22.26 -30.21
C ALA A 486 -19.64 22.99 -30.08
N PRO A 487 -19.59 24.32 -30.26
CA PRO A 487 -18.37 25.07 -30.04
C PRO A 487 -18.00 24.96 -28.57
N ILE A 488 -16.76 24.55 -28.31
CA ILE A 488 -16.20 24.47 -26.97
C ILE A 488 -16.06 25.90 -26.44
N ALA A 489 -16.97 26.32 -25.59
CA ALA A 489 -16.84 27.57 -24.86
C ALA A 489 -15.68 27.43 -23.86
N LYS A 490 -14.69 28.33 -23.95
CA LYS A 490 -13.63 28.43 -22.94
C LYS A 490 -14.28 28.54 -21.54
N PRO A 491 -13.88 27.78 -20.55
CA PRO A 491 -14.42 27.89 -19.20
C PRO A 491 -14.21 29.33 -18.71
N LYS A 492 -15.30 30.02 -18.36
CA LYS A 492 -15.22 31.30 -17.67
C LYS A 492 -14.49 31.10 -16.35
N PRO A 493 -13.58 32.00 -15.96
CA PRO A 493 -12.95 31.94 -14.65
C PRO A 493 -14.04 31.93 -13.57
N LYS A 494 -13.90 31.01 -12.59
CA LYS A 494 -14.84 30.93 -11.46
C LYS A 494 -14.96 32.32 -10.81
N PRO A 495 -16.17 32.78 -10.51
CA PRO A 495 -16.33 33.99 -9.70
C PRO A 495 -15.66 33.74 -8.34
N LYS A 496 -14.89 34.72 -7.87
CA LYS A 496 -14.33 34.71 -6.51
C LYS A 496 -15.49 34.49 -5.53
N PRO A 497 -15.30 33.62 -4.52
CA PRO A 497 -16.33 33.46 -3.48
C PRO A 497 -16.65 34.84 -2.88
N PRO A 498 -17.93 35.13 -2.60
CA PRO A 498 -18.30 36.40 -1.95
C PRO A 498 -17.59 36.47 -0.60
N MET A 499 -17.03 37.61 -0.29
CA MET A 499 -16.48 37.89 1.03
C MET A 499 -17.57 37.65 2.08
N PRO A 500 -17.23 37.00 3.21
CA PRO A 500 -18.21 36.78 4.27
C PRO A 500 -18.74 38.15 4.75
N ALA A 501 -20.05 38.30 4.72
CA ALA A 501 -20.72 39.45 5.29
C ALA A 501 -20.32 39.60 6.77
N THR A 502 -19.90 40.77 7.15
CA THR A 502 -19.64 41.15 8.54
C THR A 502 -20.84 40.81 9.41
N ALA A 503 -20.63 39.95 10.39
CA ALA A 503 -21.65 39.57 11.36
C ALA A 503 -22.12 40.84 12.14
N PRO A 504 -23.43 40.98 12.38
CA PRO A 504 -23.93 42.00 13.30
C PRO A 504 -23.56 41.65 14.73
N ARG A 505 -23.27 42.66 15.54
CA ARG A 505 -22.98 42.55 16.97
C ARG A 505 -24.19 41.94 17.71
N PRO A 506 -23.98 41.13 18.75
CA PRO A 506 -25.07 40.58 19.52
C PRO A 506 -25.64 41.62 20.48
N ASP A 507 -26.95 41.85 20.37
CA ASP A 507 -27.73 42.48 21.44
C ASP A 507 -28.13 41.47 22.48
N SER A 508 -28.11 41.95 23.69
CA SER A 508 -28.32 41.27 24.94
C SER A 508 -29.74 40.73 25.16
N ALA A 509 -29.82 39.66 25.95
CA ALA A 509 -30.93 39.18 26.78
C ALA A 509 -31.87 38.11 26.17
N GLY A 510 -31.89 36.95 26.83
CA GLY A 510 -33.12 36.18 26.94
C GLY A 510 -33.01 34.65 26.90
N ARG A 511 -32.89 34.05 28.07
CA ARG A 511 -33.35 32.75 28.56
C ARG A 511 -32.94 31.42 27.80
N PRO A 512 -32.51 30.40 28.53
CA PRO A 512 -32.17 29.10 27.97
C PRO A 512 -33.42 28.21 27.80
N SER A 513 -33.49 27.54 26.63
CA SER A 513 -34.45 26.47 26.38
C SER A 513 -33.93 25.11 26.89
N PRO A 514 -34.82 24.17 27.28
CA PRO A 514 -34.42 22.92 27.91
C PRO A 514 -33.87 21.89 26.91
N PRO A 515 -33.08 20.90 27.37
CA PRO A 515 -32.42 19.93 26.50
C PRO A 515 -33.39 18.89 25.95
N LEU A 516 -33.25 18.61 24.67
CA LEU A 516 -33.91 17.52 23.95
C LEU A 516 -33.42 16.16 24.49
N ARG A 517 -34.34 15.34 24.98
CA ARG A 517 -34.10 13.94 25.34
C ARG A 517 -33.83 13.11 24.08
N LEU A 518 -32.67 12.49 24.05
CA LEU A 518 -32.37 11.40 23.12
C LEU A 518 -33.19 10.15 23.50
N VAL A 519 -34.04 9.72 22.60
CA VAL A 519 -34.75 8.45 22.66
C VAL A 519 -33.85 7.36 22.11
N SER A 520 -33.43 6.43 22.96
CA SER A 520 -32.70 5.23 22.56
C SER A 520 -33.62 4.22 21.88
N PRO A 521 -33.25 3.56 20.79
CA PRO A 521 -34.03 2.46 20.23
C PRO A 521 -33.90 1.21 21.11
N ARG A 522 -35.04 0.63 21.48
CA ARG A 522 -35.12 -0.66 22.18
C ARG A 522 -34.76 -1.81 21.26
N LEU A 523 -33.89 -2.68 21.71
CA LEU A 523 -33.60 -4.00 21.13
C LEU A 523 -34.83 -4.93 21.32
N PRO A 524 -35.16 -5.82 20.36
CA PRO A 524 -36.21 -6.81 20.51
C PRO A 524 -35.78 -7.95 21.46
N PRO A 525 -36.75 -8.65 22.11
CA PRO A 525 -36.46 -9.64 23.13
C PRO A 525 -35.93 -10.96 22.56
N HIS A 526 -34.99 -11.55 23.28
CA HIS A 526 -34.42 -12.87 23.01
C HIS A 526 -35.47 -13.98 23.10
N THR A 527 -35.64 -14.75 22.04
CA THR A 527 -36.34 -16.02 22.07
C THR A 527 -35.47 -17.10 22.68
N LYS A 528 -35.97 -17.74 23.71
CA LYS A 528 -35.37 -18.88 24.39
C LYS A 528 -35.38 -20.10 23.45
N SER A 529 -34.21 -20.64 23.13
CA SER A 529 -34.08 -21.94 22.49
C SER A 529 -33.99 -23.04 23.56
N HIS A 530 -34.88 -24.03 23.42
CA HIS A 530 -34.92 -25.25 24.22
C HIS A 530 -33.66 -26.13 23.97
N HIS A 531 -33.02 -26.58 25.04
CA HIS A 531 -32.08 -27.67 25.02
C HIS A 531 -32.80 -29.01 24.94
N PRO A 532 -32.38 -29.96 24.12
CA PRO A 532 -32.71 -31.36 24.31
C PRO A 532 -31.66 -32.10 25.14
N THR A 533 -32.16 -32.90 26.03
CA THR A 533 -31.51 -33.76 27.00
C THR A 533 -30.63 -34.82 26.38
N ARG A 534 -29.50 -35.04 27.04
CA ARG A 534 -28.56 -36.17 26.82
C ARG A 534 -29.24 -37.53 27.11
N SER A 535 -29.12 -38.47 26.18
CA SER A 535 -29.19 -39.91 26.47
C SER A 535 -27.83 -40.56 26.17
N ARG A 536 -27.33 -41.33 27.18
CA ARG A 536 -26.12 -42.14 27.11
C ARG A 536 -26.39 -43.42 26.29
N PRO A 537 -25.42 -43.97 25.54
CA PRO A 537 -25.50 -45.35 25.05
C PRO A 537 -24.78 -46.30 25.96
N HIS A 538 -25.41 -47.48 26.12
CA HIS A 538 -24.89 -48.66 26.76
C HIS A 538 -23.76 -49.32 25.97
N ARG A 539 -22.78 -49.84 26.74
CA ARG A 539 -21.81 -50.86 26.33
C ARG A 539 -22.51 -52.18 25.92
N ARG A 540 -22.03 -52.86 24.88
CA ARG A 540 -21.64 -54.28 24.91
C ARG A 540 -21.04 -54.77 23.59
N HIS A 541 -19.86 -55.36 23.72
CA HIS A 541 -19.28 -56.61 23.17
C HIS A 541 -19.49 -56.96 21.67
N ARG A 542 -18.47 -56.96 20.90
CA ARG A 542 -17.48 -58.02 20.56
C ARG A 542 -16.33 -57.41 19.79
#